data_3961af40b03d76e35d4750c388815430
#
_entry.id   3961af40b03d76e35d4750c388815430
#
_cell.length_a   1.000
_cell.length_b   1.000
_cell.length_c   1.000
_cell.angle_alpha   90.00
_cell.angle_beta   90.00
_cell.angle_gamma   90.00
#
_symmetry.space_group_name_H-M   'P 1'
#
loop_
_entity.id
_entity.type
_entity.pdbx_description
1 polymer ?
#
loop_
_entity_poly.entity_id
_entity_poly.type
_entity_poly.pdbx_seq_one_letter_code
_entity_poly.pdbx_strand_id
1 'polypeptide(L)'
;VYTSFPDTKNIQKNKIQYCGPVLNLDLNNNNEINKTSNLTIGFQGGSQGSKEINELVYKFCEDKRYFDIDIIHIVGKNNEIINTNRKNYISHNYIDDMQSFYNSIHLQVSRAGGGILEAAYLNIYQLLVPFKHGTTSVHQQLNAEYLEKINAARIIKNYEDFTNQIDYFIENYN
;
A
#
# COMPACT_ATOMS: atom_id res chain seq x y z
N VAL A 1 15.64 -5.04 22.67
CA VAL A 1 15.27 -4.84 21.25
C VAL A 1 13.90 -4.19 21.18
N TYR A 2 13.81 -3.07 20.50
CA TYR A 2 12.54 -2.39 20.23
C TYR A 2 11.88 -3.00 18.99
N THR A 3 10.58 -3.21 19.02
CA THR A 3 9.84 -3.83 17.92
C THR A 3 8.62 -3.01 17.53
N SER A 4 8.34 -2.97 16.23
CA SER A 4 7.15 -2.30 15.67
C SER A 4 5.90 -3.15 15.72
N PHE A 5 6.06 -4.45 15.86
CA PHE A 5 4.96 -5.42 15.98
C PHE A 5 5.03 -6.15 17.33
N PRO A 6 3.90 -6.38 18.02
CA PRO A 6 3.90 -7.00 19.35
C PRO A 6 4.37 -8.45 19.33
N ASP A 7 4.11 -9.19 18.25
CA ASP A 7 4.37 -10.63 18.11
C ASP A 7 5.63 -10.91 17.26
N THR A 8 6.69 -10.09 17.40
CA THR A 8 7.93 -10.29 16.65
C THR A 8 8.59 -11.62 17.05
N LYS A 9 8.85 -12.48 16.05
CA LYS A 9 9.45 -13.83 16.26
C LYS A 9 10.99 -13.77 16.25
N ASN A 10 11.61 -14.87 16.71
CA ASN A 10 13.07 -15.08 16.73
C ASN A 10 13.87 -14.15 17.65
N ILE A 11 13.22 -13.51 18.61
CA ILE A 11 13.86 -12.74 19.68
C ILE A 11 13.39 -13.30 21.01
N GLN A 12 14.30 -13.40 22.00
CA GLN A 12 13.94 -13.82 23.35
C GLN A 12 12.93 -12.84 23.95
N LYS A 13 11.78 -13.34 24.42
CA LYS A 13 10.66 -12.53 24.89
C LYS A 13 11.06 -11.48 25.96
N ASN A 14 11.99 -11.84 26.87
CA ASN A 14 12.49 -10.92 27.89
C ASN A 14 13.40 -9.79 27.37
N LYS A 15 13.75 -9.82 26.08
CA LYS A 15 14.55 -8.79 25.40
C LYS A 15 13.73 -7.92 24.45
N ILE A 16 12.44 -8.17 24.33
CA ILE A 16 11.54 -7.42 23.46
C ILE A 16 10.88 -6.31 24.27
N GLN A 17 10.94 -5.10 23.74
CA GLN A 17 10.11 -3.99 24.15
C GLN A 17 9.32 -3.51 22.94
N TYR A 18 8.03 -3.72 22.96
CA TYR A 18 7.11 -3.18 21.95
C TYR A 18 7.02 -1.67 22.13
N CYS A 19 7.34 -0.90 21.09
CA CYS A 19 7.29 0.55 21.09
C CYS A 19 6.31 1.11 20.03
N GLY A 20 5.72 0.22 19.24
CA GLY A 20 4.95 0.64 18.06
C GLY A 20 5.83 0.95 16.85
N PRO A 21 5.22 1.36 15.75
CA PRO A 21 5.94 1.70 14.53
C PRO A 21 6.78 2.97 14.69
N VAL A 22 7.95 2.97 14.07
CA VAL A 22 8.69 4.21 13.80
C VAL A 22 8.17 4.73 12.46
N LEU A 23 7.49 5.87 12.49
CA LEU A 23 6.86 6.48 11.33
C LEU A 23 7.74 7.62 10.81
N ASN A 24 7.92 7.70 9.51
CA ASN A 24 8.57 8.82 8.83
C ASN A 24 7.50 9.81 8.34
N LEU A 25 6.69 10.30 9.28
CA LEU A 25 5.60 11.25 9.03
C LEU A 25 5.80 12.51 9.87
N ASP A 26 5.52 13.66 9.31
CA ASP A 26 5.41 14.90 10.07
C ASP A 26 4.03 14.99 10.72
N LEU A 27 3.94 14.55 11.98
CA LEU A 27 2.69 14.52 12.75
C LEU A 27 2.14 15.91 13.11
N ASN A 28 2.97 16.94 12.97
CA ASN A 28 2.54 18.34 13.21
C ASN A 28 1.96 18.98 11.95
N ASN A 29 2.16 18.37 10.81
CA ASN A 29 1.69 18.88 9.54
C ASN A 29 0.25 18.37 9.31
N ASN A 30 -0.72 19.08 9.92
CA ASN A 30 -2.15 18.91 9.65
C ASN A 30 -2.51 19.40 8.23
N ASN A 31 -1.68 19.06 7.24
CA ASN A 31 -2.05 19.30 5.86
C ASN A 31 -3.38 18.62 5.62
N GLU A 32 -4.38 19.45 5.37
CA GLU A 32 -5.70 18.99 4.94
C GLU A 32 -5.49 17.92 3.87
N ILE A 33 -6.13 16.81 4.08
CA ILE A 33 -6.10 15.69 3.13
C ILE A 33 -6.65 16.26 1.81
N ASN A 34 -5.76 16.58 0.88
CA ASN A 34 -6.10 17.04 -0.47
C ASN A 34 -6.62 15.88 -1.32
N LYS A 35 -7.60 15.16 -0.78
CA LYS A 35 -8.28 14.14 -1.56
C LYS A 35 -9.14 14.83 -2.61
N THR A 36 -8.92 14.47 -3.84
CA THR A 36 -9.82 14.84 -4.94
C THR A 36 -11.23 14.31 -4.65
N SER A 37 -12.24 14.88 -5.29
CA SER A 37 -13.62 14.36 -5.20
C SER A 37 -13.76 12.94 -5.76
N ASN A 38 -12.78 12.51 -6.57
CA ASN A 38 -12.75 11.17 -7.16
C ASN A 38 -11.98 10.20 -6.25
N LEU A 39 -12.42 8.95 -6.21
CA LEU A 39 -11.68 7.89 -5.56
C LEU A 39 -10.28 7.76 -6.19
N THR A 40 -9.24 7.90 -5.37
CA THR A 40 -7.85 7.77 -5.79
C THR A 40 -7.20 6.54 -5.14
N ILE A 41 -6.64 5.66 -5.95
CA ILE A 41 -5.91 4.47 -5.49
C ILE A 41 -4.42 4.69 -5.70
N GLY A 42 -3.65 4.52 -4.63
CA GLY A 42 -2.20 4.56 -4.65
C GLY A 42 -1.60 3.15 -4.77
N PHE A 43 -0.68 2.95 -5.70
CA PHE A 43 0.03 1.68 -5.87
C PHE A 43 1.52 1.85 -5.63
N GLN A 44 2.12 0.96 -4.83
CA GLN A 44 3.56 0.98 -4.60
C GLN A 44 4.15 -0.41 -4.32
N GLY A 45 5.32 -0.67 -4.89
CA GLY A 45 6.09 -1.90 -4.67
C GLY A 45 7.29 -1.75 -3.74
N GLY A 46 7.41 -0.60 -3.03
CA GLY A 46 8.62 -0.18 -2.32
C GLY A 46 9.62 0.53 -3.25
N SER A 47 10.79 0.96 -2.72
CA SER A 47 11.76 1.79 -3.45
C SER A 47 12.28 1.18 -4.75
N GLN A 48 12.39 -0.14 -4.83
CA GLN A 48 12.82 -0.85 -6.04
C GLN A 48 11.65 -1.20 -6.98
N GLY A 49 10.41 -1.00 -6.51
CA GLY A 49 9.21 -1.42 -7.20
C GLY A 49 8.91 -2.91 -7.06
N SER A 50 7.83 -3.33 -7.69
CA SER A 50 7.38 -4.72 -7.70
C SER A 50 6.75 -5.04 -9.03
N LYS A 51 7.35 -5.98 -9.77
CA LYS A 51 6.81 -6.44 -11.06
C LYS A 51 5.35 -6.88 -10.94
N GLU A 52 5.02 -7.65 -9.90
CA GLU A 52 3.66 -8.16 -9.66
C GLU A 52 2.65 -7.03 -9.42
N ILE A 53 3.03 -5.97 -8.65
CA ILE A 53 2.17 -4.80 -8.46
C ILE A 53 2.08 -3.98 -9.74
N ASN A 54 3.18 -3.77 -10.47
CA ASN A 54 3.17 -3.03 -11.71
C ASN A 54 2.25 -3.72 -12.76
N GLU A 55 2.33 -5.04 -12.89
CA GLU A 55 1.45 -5.84 -13.77
C GLU A 55 -0.03 -5.73 -13.34
N LEU A 56 -0.29 -5.75 -12.02
CA LEU A 56 -1.64 -5.56 -11.47
C LEU A 56 -2.21 -4.20 -11.88
N VAL A 57 -1.41 -3.12 -11.72
CA VAL A 57 -1.82 -1.75 -12.09
C VAL A 57 -2.11 -1.65 -13.59
N TYR A 58 -1.23 -2.17 -14.45
CA TYR A 58 -1.44 -2.08 -15.89
C TYR A 58 -2.70 -2.82 -16.33
N LYS A 59 -2.96 -3.99 -15.76
CA LYS A 59 -4.21 -4.71 -15.98
C LYS A 59 -5.42 -3.91 -15.49
N PHE A 60 -5.30 -3.26 -14.35
CA PHE A 60 -6.37 -2.40 -13.80
C PHE A 60 -6.61 -1.16 -14.66
N CYS A 61 -5.57 -0.60 -15.27
CA CYS A 61 -5.69 0.52 -16.19
C CYS A 61 -6.47 0.17 -17.47
N GLU A 62 -6.50 -1.10 -17.88
CA GLU A 62 -7.25 -1.59 -19.03
C GLU A 62 -8.70 -1.97 -18.70
N ASP A 63 -9.03 -2.13 -17.44
CA ASP A 63 -10.36 -2.53 -16.99
C ASP A 63 -11.32 -1.34 -17.01
N LYS A 64 -12.23 -1.36 -17.99
CA LYS A 64 -13.18 -0.26 -18.25
C LYS A 64 -14.14 0.02 -17.09
N ARG A 65 -14.36 -0.96 -16.20
CA ARG A 65 -15.24 -0.80 -15.03
C ARG A 65 -14.76 0.30 -14.07
N TYR A 66 -13.46 0.59 -14.09
CA TYR A 66 -12.81 1.47 -13.11
C TYR A 66 -12.19 2.72 -13.76
N PHE A 67 -12.64 3.13 -14.94
CA PHE A 67 -12.04 4.26 -15.65
C PHE A 67 -12.22 5.61 -14.93
N ASP A 68 -13.19 5.72 -14.03
CA ASP A 68 -13.44 6.94 -13.26
C ASP A 68 -12.56 7.02 -11.96
N ILE A 69 -11.81 5.97 -11.65
CA ILE A 69 -10.91 5.94 -10.49
C ILE A 69 -9.57 6.57 -10.87
N ASP A 70 -9.10 7.51 -10.07
CA ASP A 70 -7.77 8.10 -10.22
C ASP A 70 -6.69 7.14 -9.70
N ILE A 71 -5.54 7.10 -10.37
CA ILE A 71 -4.44 6.20 -10.01
C ILE A 71 -3.15 7.00 -9.82
N ILE A 72 -2.49 6.81 -8.68
CA ILE A 72 -1.11 7.24 -8.44
C ILE A 72 -0.24 5.99 -8.28
N HIS A 73 0.76 5.82 -9.14
CA HIS A 73 1.58 4.62 -9.18
C HIS A 73 3.07 4.93 -9.00
N ILE A 74 3.66 4.38 -7.94
CA ILE A 74 5.12 4.40 -7.73
C ILE A 74 5.69 3.10 -8.31
N VAL A 75 6.26 3.21 -9.50
CA VAL A 75 6.72 2.08 -10.33
C VAL A 75 7.97 1.43 -9.76
N GLY A 76 8.82 2.22 -9.09
CA GLY A 76 10.14 1.81 -8.56
C GLY A 76 11.29 2.35 -9.40
N LYS A 77 12.42 2.68 -8.75
CA LYS A 77 13.56 3.42 -9.33
C LYS A 77 14.12 2.85 -10.64
N ASN A 78 14.11 1.52 -10.77
CA ASN A 78 14.76 0.83 -11.89
C ASN A 78 13.76 0.18 -12.85
N ASN A 79 12.49 0.57 -12.79
CA ASN A 79 11.47 0.04 -13.67
C ASN A 79 11.05 1.09 -14.70
N GLU A 80 10.68 0.62 -15.88
CA GLU A 80 10.15 1.47 -16.93
C GLU A 80 8.69 1.84 -16.64
N ILE A 81 8.35 3.11 -16.88
CA ILE A 81 6.98 3.57 -16.88
C ILE A 81 6.33 3.19 -18.19
N ILE A 82 5.31 2.36 -18.12
CA ILE A 82 4.50 2.02 -19.31
C ILE A 82 3.47 3.13 -19.52
N ASN A 83 3.43 3.65 -20.72
CA ASN A 83 2.41 4.61 -21.10
C ASN A 83 1.05 3.90 -21.21
N THR A 84 0.10 4.32 -20.38
CA THR A 84 -1.29 3.88 -20.45
C THR A 84 -2.09 4.96 -21.16
N ASN A 85 -3.10 4.57 -21.95
CA ASN A 85 -4.01 5.54 -22.60
C ASN A 85 -5.01 6.17 -21.59
N ARG A 86 -4.83 5.95 -20.30
CA ARG A 86 -5.72 6.39 -19.24
C ARG A 86 -5.35 7.81 -18.80
N LYS A 87 -6.30 8.74 -18.85
CA LYS A 87 -6.08 10.17 -18.53
C LYS A 87 -5.83 10.42 -17.04
N ASN A 88 -6.45 9.63 -16.17
CA ASN A 88 -6.38 9.74 -14.72
C ASN A 88 -5.40 8.72 -14.10
N TYR A 89 -4.30 8.45 -14.78
CA TYR A 89 -3.16 7.67 -14.32
C TYR A 89 -1.91 8.55 -14.25
N ILE A 90 -1.39 8.70 -13.02
CA ILE A 90 -0.15 9.42 -12.76
C ILE A 90 0.87 8.40 -12.26
N SER A 91 2.07 8.41 -12.83
CA SER A 91 3.13 7.49 -12.45
C SER A 91 4.42 8.22 -12.10
N HIS A 92 5.13 7.69 -11.10
CA HIS A 92 6.42 8.15 -10.64
C HIS A 92 7.37 6.97 -10.50
N ASN A 93 8.64 7.12 -10.87
CA ASN A 93 9.64 6.10 -10.56
C ASN A 93 9.91 6.04 -9.05
N TYR A 94 9.84 7.18 -8.38
CA TYR A 94 10.08 7.29 -6.95
C TYR A 94 9.44 8.58 -6.41
N ILE A 95 9.02 8.56 -5.15
CA ILE A 95 8.53 9.73 -4.41
C ILE A 95 9.31 9.80 -3.10
N ASP A 96 9.95 10.93 -2.82
CA ASP A 96 10.65 11.19 -1.57
C ASP A 96 9.67 11.55 -0.44
N ASP A 97 8.69 12.39 -0.74
CA ASP A 97 7.64 12.81 0.18
C ASP A 97 6.47 11.82 0.17
N MET A 98 6.63 10.74 0.93
CA MET A 98 5.57 9.73 1.07
C MET A 98 4.33 10.27 1.79
N GLN A 99 4.47 11.31 2.61
CA GLN A 99 3.31 11.91 3.27
C GLN A 99 2.37 12.56 2.26
N SER A 100 2.90 13.31 1.30
CA SER A 100 2.09 13.86 0.20
C SER A 100 1.43 12.78 -0.64
N PHE A 101 2.11 11.64 -0.87
CA PHE A 101 1.50 10.49 -1.52
C PHE A 101 0.32 9.95 -0.70
N TYR A 102 0.50 9.71 0.60
CA TYR A 102 -0.58 9.21 1.46
C TYR A 102 -1.75 10.18 1.58
N ASN A 103 -1.48 11.48 1.62
CA ASN A 103 -2.54 12.52 1.68
C ASN A 103 -3.37 12.58 0.39
N SER A 104 -2.87 12.06 -0.72
CA SER A 104 -3.52 12.11 -2.03
C SER A 104 -4.34 10.86 -2.36
N ILE A 105 -4.28 9.81 -1.54
CA ILE A 105 -4.93 8.53 -1.84
C ILE A 105 -6.00 8.17 -0.81
N HIS A 106 -6.97 7.38 -1.24
CA HIS A 106 -8.04 6.85 -0.39
C HIS A 106 -7.79 5.39 0.00
N LEU A 107 -7.14 4.65 -0.87
CA LEU A 107 -6.81 3.25 -0.72
C LEU A 107 -5.38 3.00 -1.23
N GLN A 108 -4.61 2.19 -0.51
CA GLN A 108 -3.27 1.77 -0.92
C GLN A 108 -3.26 0.32 -1.38
N VAL A 109 -2.57 0.05 -2.48
CA VAL A 109 -2.20 -1.30 -2.90
C VAL A 109 -0.68 -1.42 -2.83
N SER A 110 -0.17 -2.31 -1.98
CA SER A 110 1.29 -2.35 -1.75
C SER A 110 1.84 -3.72 -1.35
N ARG A 111 3.17 -3.82 -1.35
CA ARG A 111 3.89 -4.86 -0.59
C ARG A 111 3.73 -4.61 0.91
N ALA A 112 3.76 -5.69 1.70
CA ALA A 112 3.66 -5.61 3.16
C ALA A 112 5.02 -5.29 3.84
N GLY A 113 5.70 -4.24 3.35
CA GLY A 113 6.92 -3.69 3.91
C GLY A 113 6.65 -2.68 5.05
N GLY A 114 7.64 -1.84 5.38
CA GLY A 114 7.52 -0.86 6.48
C GLY A 114 6.42 0.19 6.29
N GLY A 115 6.21 0.67 5.07
CA GLY A 115 5.24 1.73 4.75
C GLY A 115 3.77 1.38 5.03
N ILE A 116 3.44 0.09 5.26
CA ILE A 116 2.08 -0.29 5.64
C ILE A 116 1.66 0.26 7.01
N LEU A 117 2.61 0.49 7.91
CA LEU A 117 2.34 1.04 9.23
C LEU A 117 2.05 2.54 9.18
N GLU A 118 2.70 3.26 8.27
CA GLU A 118 2.44 4.68 7.99
C GLU A 118 1.02 4.84 7.41
N ALA A 119 0.67 4.06 6.40
CA ALA A 119 -0.66 4.05 5.81
C ALA A 119 -1.75 3.67 6.83
N ALA A 120 -1.50 2.66 7.68
CA ALA A 120 -2.42 2.27 8.75
C ALA A 120 -2.60 3.39 9.80
N TYR A 121 -1.52 4.08 10.18
CA TYR A 121 -1.58 5.22 11.09
C TYR A 121 -2.43 6.36 10.54
N LEU A 122 -2.37 6.60 9.23
CA LEU A 122 -3.16 7.60 8.51
C LEU A 122 -4.59 7.12 8.17
N ASN A 123 -5.02 5.98 8.69
CA ASN A 123 -6.32 5.35 8.41
C ASN A 123 -6.60 5.12 6.92
N ILE A 124 -5.54 4.87 6.13
CA ILE A 124 -5.68 4.49 4.73
C ILE A 124 -5.96 3.00 4.65
N TYR A 125 -7.05 2.62 4.00
CA TYR A 125 -7.36 1.21 3.78
C TYR A 125 -6.35 0.56 2.82
N GLN A 126 -5.97 -0.70 3.10
CA GLN A 126 -4.87 -1.32 2.38
C GLN A 126 -5.23 -2.67 1.78
N LEU A 127 -4.87 -2.85 0.51
CA LEU A 127 -4.85 -4.12 -0.18
C LEU A 127 -3.39 -4.57 -0.32
N LEU A 128 -3.03 -5.65 0.34
CA LEU A 128 -1.65 -6.10 0.47
C LEU A 128 -1.36 -7.29 -0.45
N VAL A 129 -0.28 -7.18 -1.20
CA VAL A 129 0.28 -8.24 -2.05
C VAL A 129 1.64 -8.63 -1.48
N PRO A 130 1.70 -9.51 -0.45
CA PRO A 130 2.96 -9.91 0.18
C PRO A 130 3.89 -10.58 -0.83
N PHE A 131 5.19 -10.35 -0.67
CA PHE A 131 6.19 -11.00 -1.51
C PHE A 131 6.23 -12.51 -1.21
N LYS A 132 6.15 -13.35 -2.25
CA LYS A 132 6.00 -14.80 -2.11
C LYS A 132 7.33 -15.57 -2.11
N HIS A 133 8.44 -14.92 -2.43
CA HIS A 133 9.72 -15.59 -2.68
C HIS A 133 10.87 -14.98 -1.87
N GLY A 134 11.81 -15.82 -1.44
CA GLY A 134 13.02 -15.37 -0.73
C GLY A 134 12.83 -15.14 0.79
N THR A 135 13.89 -14.68 1.44
CA THR A 135 13.96 -14.56 2.91
C THR A 135 13.05 -13.48 3.49
N THR A 136 12.74 -12.45 2.72
CA THR A 136 11.84 -11.35 3.13
C THR A 136 10.36 -11.70 3.02
N SER A 137 10.00 -12.79 2.34
CA SER A 137 8.61 -13.21 2.14
C SER A 137 7.90 -13.52 3.46
N VAL A 138 8.58 -14.20 4.38
CA VAL A 138 8.02 -14.56 5.70
C VAL A 138 7.67 -13.33 6.51
N HIS A 139 8.53 -12.31 6.52
CA HIS A 139 8.27 -11.07 7.25
C HIS A 139 7.10 -10.29 6.65
N GLN A 140 7.04 -10.20 5.32
CA GLN A 140 5.92 -9.52 4.65
C GLN A 140 4.60 -10.25 4.87
N GLN A 141 4.60 -11.57 4.85
CA GLN A 141 3.41 -12.37 5.13
C GLN A 141 2.89 -12.12 6.55
N LEU A 142 3.78 -12.16 7.56
CA LEU A 142 3.42 -11.90 8.95
C LEU A 142 2.91 -10.47 9.17
N ASN A 143 3.51 -9.48 8.53
CA ASN A 143 3.07 -8.11 8.59
C ASN A 143 1.65 -7.94 8.00
N ALA A 144 1.40 -8.56 6.84
CA ALA A 144 0.09 -8.52 6.19
C ALA A 144 -0.99 -9.19 7.03
N GLU A 145 -0.71 -10.39 7.57
CA GLU A 145 -1.61 -11.12 8.46
C GLU A 145 -1.95 -10.33 9.74
N TYR A 146 -0.96 -9.61 10.29
CA TYR A 146 -1.20 -8.76 11.44
C TYR A 146 -2.19 -7.64 11.12
N LEU A 147 -1.99 -6.90 10.02
CA LEU A 147 -2.92 -5.83 9.64
C LEU A 147 -4.30 -6.36 9.23
N GLU A 148 -4.36 -7.52 8.60
CA GLU A 148 -5.64 -8.16 8.26
C GLU A 148 -6.41 -8.56 9.52
N LYS A 149 -5.73 -9.11 10.53
CA LYS A 149 -6.31 -9.49 11.83
C LYS A 149 -6.95 -8.31 12.57
N ILE A 150 -6.38 -7.12 12.44
CA ILE A 150 -6.91 -5.88 13.05
C ILE A 150 -7.84 -5.09 12.12
N ASN A 151 -8.24 -5.67 10.99
CA ASN A 151 -9.10 -5.07 9.97
C ASN A 151 -8.55 -3.78 9.32
N ALA A 152 -7.23 -3.56 9.36
CA ALA A 152 -6.56 -2.41 8.72
C ALA A 152 -6.16 -2.70 7.26
N ALA A 153 -6.25 -3.96 6.81
CA ALA A 153 -5.89 -4.37 5.47
C ALA A 153 -6.63 -5.64 5.02
N ARG A 154 -6.52 -5.96 3.72
CA ARG A 154 -6.86 -7.27 3.14
C ARG A 154 -5.69 -7.80 2.31
N ILE A 155 -5.43 -9.10 2.40
CA ILE A 155 -4.42 -9.78 1.59
C ILE A 155 -5.03 -10.17 0.25
N ILE A 156 -4.40 -9.74 -0.84
CA ILE A 156 -4.86 -10.01 -2.21
C ILE A 156 -4.13 -11.22 -2.80
N LYS A 157 -4.88 -12.15 -3.35
CA LYS A 157 -4.37 -13.41 -3.90
C LYS A 157 -4.21 -13.38 -5.42
N ASN A 158 -5.12 -12.70 -6.11
CA ASN A 158 -5.19 -12.61 -7.57
C ASN A 158 -5.98 -11.37 -8.00
N TYR A 159 -6.11 -11.16 -9.32
CA TYR A 159 -6.81 -9.99 -9.87
C TYR A 159 -8.31 -9.96 -9.55
N GLU A 160 -8.98 -11.10 -9.56
CA GLU A 160 -10.40 -11.20 -9.23
C GLU A 160 -10.65 -10.82 -7.77
N ASP A 161 -9.85 -11.34 -6.85
CA ASP A 161 -9.90 -10.97 -5.44
C ASP A 161 -9.64 -9.47 -5.25
N PHE A 162 -8.66 -8.92 -5.97
CA PHE A 162 -8.38 -7.48 -5.98
C PHE A 162 -9.59 -6.66 -6.42
N THR A 163 -10.21 -6.99 -7.55
CA THR A 163 -11.38 -6.24 -8.05
C THR A 163 -12.59 -6.37 -7.12
N ASN A 164 -12.83 -7.53 -6.53
CA ASN A 164 -13.88 -7.71 -5.53
C ASN A 164 -13.67 -6.81 -4.30
N GLN A 165 -12.41 -6.62 -3.87
CA GLN A 165 -12.11 -5.69 -2.77
C GLN A 165 -12.25 -4.22 -3.18
N ILE A 166 -11.97 -3.87 -4.43
CA ILE A 166 -12.22 -2.52 -4.95
C ILE A 166 -13.73 -2.25 -4.99
N ASP A 167 -14.53 -3.18 -5.52
CA ASP A 167 -15.99 -3.04 -5.57
C ASP A 167 -16.56 -2.88 -4.16
N TYR A 168 -16.13 -3.73 -3.22
CA TYR A 168 -16.51 -3.61 -1.80
C TYR A 168 -16.14 -2.24 -1.21
N PHE A 169 -14.94 -1.74 -1.50
CA PHE A 169 -14.50 -0.44 -1.01
C PHE A 169 -15.34 0.70 -1.59
N ILE A 170 -15.65 0.67 -2.89
CA ILE A 170 -16.51 1.68 -3.56
C ILE A 170 -17.91 1.72 -2.93
N GLU A 171 -18.49 0.56 -2.66
CA GLU A 171 -19.83 0.46 -2.08
C GLU A 171 -19.92 0.96 -0.63
N ASN A 172 -18.82 0.85 0.13
CA ASN A 172 -18.79 1.15 1.56
C ASN A 172 -18.00 2.41 1.91
N TYR A 173 -17.37 3.05 0.92
CA TYR A 173 -16.64 4.30 1.11
C TYR A 173 -17.58 5.48 0.87
N ASN A 174 -18.19 5.98 1.98
CA ASN A 174 -18.96 7.23 2.04
C ASN A 174 -18.43 8.11 3.17
#